data_c96ad7d52bdfc07f6859b8c4dbfbf44f
#
_entry.id   c96ad7d52bdfc07f6859b8c4dbfbf44f
#
_cell.length_a   1.000
_cell.length_b   1.000
_cell.length_c   1.000
_cell.angle_alpha   90.00
_cell.angle_beta   90.00
_cell.angle_gamma   90.00
#
_symmetry.space_group_name_H-M   'P 1'
#
loop_
_entity.id
_entity.type
_entity.pdbx_description
1 polymer ?
#
loop_
_entity_poly.entity_id
_entity_poly.type
_entity_poly.pdbx_seq_one_letter_code
_entity_poly.pdbx_strand_id
1 'polypeptide(L)'
;MTTLAQEVVEQKIVSDEVLDEETKNFASQLPEPKGYKLLIALPEVEEATEGGIIKSAQSQHEESIATVVGWVMSMGPDSYASYTRFPNGPYCQVGDFVIFRAFSGTRLKIHGKEFRLINDDTVEAVVEDPRGVERA
;
A
#
# COMPACT_ATOMS: atom_id res chain seq x y z
N MET A 1 -5.88 -13.03 1.04
CA MET A 1 -6.55 -11.74 1.02
C MET A 1 -6.09 -10.92 -0.16
N THR A 2 -7.03 -10.33 -0.87
CA THR A 2 -6.70 -9.52 -2.03
C THR A 2 -6.31 -8.11 -1.62
N THR A 3 -5.65 -7.39 -2.51
CA THR A 3 -5.34 -5.99 -2.30
C THR A 3 -6.61 -5.16 -2.37
N LEU A 4 -6.57 -3.93 -1.89
CA LEU A 4 -7.73 -3.04 -1.94
C LEU A 4 -8.29 -2.92 -3.34
N ALA A 5 -7.44 -2.67 -4.34
CA ALA A 5 -7.90 -2.56 -5.71
C ALA A 5 -8.44 -3.88 -6.24
N GLN A 6 -7.79 -4.98 -5.90
CA GLN A 6 -8.25 -6.30 -6.33
C GLN A 6 -9.58 -6.67 -5.68
N GLU A 7 -9.77 -6.34 -4.42
CA GLU A 7 -11.05 -6.59 -3.77
C GLU A 7 -12.18 -5.86 -4.48
N VAL A 8 -11.94 -4.60 -4.82
CA VAL A 8 -12.95 -3.84 -5.55
C VAL A 8 -13.25 -4.47 -6.89
N VAL A 9 -12.21 -4.88 -7.62
CA VAL A 9 -12.38 -5.48 -8.94
C VAL A 9 -12.99 -6.87 -8.85
N GLU A 10 -12.42 -7.73 -8.01
CA GLU A 10 -12.86 -9.13 -7.93
C GLU A 10 -14.26 -9.29 -7.39
N GLN A 11 -14.62 -8.52 -6.38
CA GLN A 11 -15.99 -8.56 -5.86
C GLN A 11 -16.99 -8.09 -6.91
N LYS A 12 -16.57 -7.22 -7.79
CA LYS A 12 -17.43 -6.71 -8.86
C LYS A 12 -17.49 -7.64 -10.06
N ILE A 13 -16.44 -8.41 -10.29
CA ILE A 13 -16.41 -9.35 -11.42
C ILE A 13 -17.54 -10.35 -11.34
N VAL A 14 -17.95 -10.75 -10.15
CA VAL A 14 -19.08 -11.64 -9.97
C VAL A 14 -20.33 -11.07 -10.63
N SER A 15 -20.39 -9.73 -10.73
CA SER A 15 -21.50 -9.04 -11.38
C SER A 15 -20.94 -8.08 -12.42
N ASP A 16 -20.32 -8.62 -13.42
CA ASP A 16 -19.62 -7.87 -14.44
C ASP A 16 -20.41 -6.71 -15.01
N GLU A 17 -21.66 -6.95 -15.31
CA GLU A 17 -22.52 -5.95 -15.93
C GLU A 17 -22.81 -4.78 -15.01
N VAL A 18 -22.54 -4.92 -13.70
CA VAL A 18 -22.74 -3.83 -12.75
C VAL A 18 -21.42 -3.25 -12.25
N LEU A 19 -20.30 -3.70 -12.81
CA LEU A 19 -19.01 -3.12 -12.50
C LEU A 19 -18.97 -1.71 -13.05
N ASP A 20 -19.03 -0.71 -12.18
CA ASP A 20 -19.14 0.67 -12.62
C ASP A 20 -17.85 1.19 -13.25
N GLU A 21 -18.03 2.26 -13.99
CA GLU A 21 -16.94 2.90 -14.71
C GLU A 21 -15.87 3.43 -13.78
N GLU A 22 -16.27 3.93 -12.63
CA GLU A 22 -15.35 4.47 -11.66
C GLU A 22 -14.42 3.39 -11.10
N THR A 23 -14.95 2.22 -10.80
CA THR A 23 -14.14 1.10 -10.32
C THR A 23 -13.14 0.64 -11.37
N LYS A 24 -13.59 0.55 -12.62
CA LYS A 24 -12.71 0.16 -13.73
C LYS A 24 -11.61 1.19 -13.93
N ASN A 25 -11.97 2.47 -13.88
CA ASN A 25 -11.00 3.54 -14.05
C ASN A 25 -9.99 3.55 -12.92
N PHE A 26 -10.44 3.32 -11.69
CA PHE A 26 -9.53 3.27 -10.56
C PHE A 26 -8.48 2.16 -10.74
N ALA A 27 -8.93 0.96 -11.08
CA ALA A 27 -8.02 -0.17 -11.24
C ALA A 27 -7.02 0.07 -12.38
N SER A 28 -7.47 0.67 -13.48
CA SER A 28 -6.60 0.93 -14.63
C SER A 28 -5.65 2.10 -14.39
N GLN A 29 -5.92 2.93 -13.40
CA GLN A 29 -5.09 4.09 -13.09
C GLN A 29 -4.05 3.83 -12.02
N LEU A 30 -4.03 2.63 -11.44
CA LEU A 30 -2.98 2.26 -10.51
C LEU A 30 -1.67 2.10 -11.25
N PRO A 31 -0.58 2.63 -10.74
CA PRO A 31 0.70 2.47 -11.39
C PRO A 31 1.16 1.03 -11.35
N GLU A 32 1.85 0.62 -12.40
CA GLU A 32 2.46 -0.69 -12.45
C GLU A 32 3.93 -0.52 -12.07
N PRO A 33 4.37 -1.05 -10.93
CA PRO A 33 5.75 -0.87 -10.53
C PRO A 33 6.70 -1.57 -11.49
N LYS A 34 7.84 -0.95 -11.72
CA LYS A 34 8.87 -1.46 -12.62
C LYS A 34 10.11 -1.86 -11.83
N GLY A 35 10.90 -2.73 -12.44
CA GLY A 35 12.14 -3.17 -11.81
C GLY A 35 11.87 -3.84 -10.47
N TYR A 36 12.53 -3.36 -9.44
CA TYR A 36 12.42 -3.91 -8.10
C TYR A 36 11.55 -3.06 -7.16
N LYS A 37 10.67 -2.25 -7.73
CA LYS A 37 9.77 -1.41 -6.92
C LYS A 37 8.55 -2.19 -6.47
N LEU A 38 8.03 -1.81 -5.31
CA LEU A 38 6.78 -2.33 -4.79
C LEU A 38 5.78 -1.19 -4.68
N LEU A 39 4.54 -1.44 -5.05
CA LEU A 39 3.45 -0.48 -4.83
C LEU A 39 2.75 -0.84 -3.54
N ILE A 40 2.76 0.09 -2.61
CA ILE A 40 2.21 -0.09 -1.26
C ILE A 40 0.99 0.81 -1.10
N ALA A 41 -0.12 0.24 -0.67
CA ALA A 41 -1.30 1.02 -0.29
C ALA A 41 -1.19 1.36 1.19
N LEU A 42 -1.36 2.63 1.52
CA LEU A 42 -1.27 3.07 2.91
C LEU A 42 -2.66 3.10 3.54
N PRO A 43 -2.74 2.90 4.86
CA PRO A 43 -4.01 3.07 5.55
C PRO A 43 -4.43 4.54 5.51
N GLU A 44 -5.73 4.78 5.58
CA GLU A 44 -6.22 6.14 5.62
C GLU A 44 -5.87 6.78 6.96
N VAL A 45 -5.45 8.04 6.89
CA VAL A 45 -5.19 8.82 8.10
C VAL A 45 -6.53 9.28 8.68
N GLU A 46 -6.71 9.06 9.97
CA GLU A 46 -7.95 9.44 10.64
C GLU A 46 -8.16 10.96 10.59
N GLU A 47 -9.40 11.35 10.29
CA GLU A 47 -9.77 12.76 10.27
C GLU A 47 -10.12 13.27 11.66
N ALA A 48 -10.48 12.37 12.59
CA ALA A 48 -10.85 12.74 13.94
C ALA A 48 -10.26 11.77 14.94
N THR A 49 -9.99 12.26 16.15
CA THR A 49 -9.54 11.43 17.26
C THR A 49 -10.74 10.77 17.93
N GLU A 50 -10.48 9.86 18.87
CA GLU A 50 -11.54 9.21 19.65
C GLU A 50 -12.41 10.22 20.40
N GLY A 51 -11.85 11.36 20.79
CA GLY A 51 -12.62 12.42 21.45
C GLY A 51 -13.43 13.28 20.50
N GLY A 52 -13.43 12.96 19.21
CA GLY A 52 -14.18 13.72 18.23
C GLY A 52 -13.47 14.98 17.75
N ILE A 53 -12.24 15.17 18.15
CA ILE A 53 -11.45 16.33 17.72
C ILE A 53 -10.93 16.07 16.31
N ILE A 54 -11.28 16.96 15.39
CA ILE A 54 -10.86 16.83 13.99
C ILE A 54 -9.39 17.23 13.87
N LYS A 55 -8.59 16.35 13.26
CA LYS A 55 -7.18 16.65 13.00
C LYS A 55 -7.05 17.70 11.93
N SER A 56 -6.07 18.57 12.06
CA SER A 56 -5.76 19.55 11.01
C SER A 56 -5.23 18.84 9.77
N ALA A 57 -5.34 19.52 8.64
CA ALA A 57 -4.79 18.97 7.40
C ALA A 57 -3.28 18.75 7.51
N GLN A 58 -2.59 19.62 8.23
CA GLN A 58 -1.15 19.47 8.44
C GLN A 58 -0.82 18.24 9.28
N SER A 59 -1.60 17.99 10.35
CA SER A 59 -1.40 16.81 11.18
C SER A 59 -1.64 15.52 10.39
N GLN A 60 -2.69 15.51 9.56
CA GLN A 60 -2.96 14.37 8.70
C GLN A 60 -1.83 14.13 7.72
N HIS A 61 -1.29 15.20 7.14
CA HIS A 61 -0.16 15.10 6.22
C HIS A 61 1.07 14.54 6.93
N GLU A 62 1.39 15.05 8.11
CA GLU A 62 2.53 14.57 8.88
C GLU A 62 2.40 13.10 9.24
N GLU A 63 1.21 12.66 9.63
CA GLU A 63 0.97 11.25 9.91
C GLU A 63 1.15 10.40 8.66
N SER A 64 0.66 10.87 7.54
CA SER A 64 0.78 10.16 6.28
C SER A 64 2.22 9.92 5.88
N ILE A 65 3.05 10.95 5.93
CA ILE A 65 4.45 10.81 5.52
C ILE A 65 5.26 9.98 6.49
N ALA A 66 4.80 9.87 7.74
CA ALA A 66 5.47 9.10 8.78
C ALA A 66 4.96 7.66 8.89
N THR A 67 4.01 7.26 8.06
CA THR A 67 3.46 5.92 8.10
C THR A 67 4.54 4.87 7.88
N VAL A 68 4.50 3.80 8.65
CA VAL A 68 5.49 2.72 8.59
C VAL A 68 4.89 1.36 8.20
N VAL A 69 3.60 1.30 7.95
CA VAL A 69 2.94 0.05 7.57
C VAL A 69 2.08 0.28 6.34
N GLY A 70 2.03 -0.70 5.47
CA GLY A 70 1.21 -0.65 4.28
C GLY A 70 0.99 -2.03 3.70
N TRP A 71 0.22 -2.08 2.67
CA TRP A 71 -0.25 -3.31 2.04
C TRP A 71 0.34 -3.42 0.65
N VAL A 72 1.01 -4.53 0.36
CA VAL A 72 1.63 -4.74 -0.94
C VAL A 72 0.54 -5.01 -1.97
N MET A 73 0.36 -4.07 -2.89
CA MET A 73 -0.63 -4.20 -3.96
C MET A 73 -0.05 -4.87 -5.20
N SER A 74 1.18 -4.52 -5.55
CA SER A 74 1.82 -5.11 -6.71
C SER A 74 3.33 -4.98 -6.57
N MET A 75 4.05 -5.80 -7.32
CA MET A 75 5.49 -5.88 -7.26
C MET A 75 6.06 -5.84 -8.67
N GLY A 76 7.14 -5.11 -8.85
CA GLY A 76 7.83 -5.07 -10.13
C GLY A 76 8.44 -6.43 -10.47
N PRO A 77 8.69 -6.69 -11.75
CA PRO A 77 9.13 -8.01 -12.17
C PRO A 77 10.50 -8.43 -11.63
N ASP A 78 11.34 -7.47 -11.23
CA ASP A 78 12.66 -7.78 -10.70
C ASP A 78 12.70 -7.80 -9.17
N SER A 79 11.55 -7.64 -8.51
CA SER A 79 11.46 -7.63 -7.06
C SER A 79 11.94 -8.97 -6.50
N TYR A 80 12.93 -8.90 -5.61
CA TYR A 80 13.52 -10.08 -4.95
C TYR A 80 14.12 -11.08 -5.92
N ALA A 81 14.44 -10.66 -7.15
CA ALA A 81 14.96 -11.56 -8.16
C ALA A 81 16.44 -11.87 -7.98
N SER A 82 17.20 -11.00 -7.32
CA SER A 82 18.62 -11.21 -7.13
C SER A 82 18.88 -12.26 -6.06
N TYR A 83 19.40 -13.40 -6.45
CA TYR A 83 19.72 -14.46 -5.51
C TYR A 83 20.82 -14.05 -4.53
N THR A 84 21.73 -13.20 -4.98
CA THR A 84 22.81 -12.71 -4.13
C THR A 84 22.30 -11.81 -3.03
N ARG A 85 21.35 -10.94 -3.37
CA ARG A 85 20.78 -9.99 -2.40
C ARG A 85 19.72 -10.65 -1.51
N PHE A 86 19.01 -11.64 -2.07
CA PHE A 86 17.89 -12.27 -1.37
C PHE A 86 18.04 -13.79 -1.40
N PRO A 87 19.08 -14.31 -0.74
CA PRO A 87 19.36 -15.75 -0.81
C PRO A 87 18.29 -16.62 -0.16
N ASN A 88 17.48 -16.01 0.73
CA ASN A 88 16.40 -16.71 1.42
C ASN A 88 15.04 -16.48 0.76
N GLY A 89 15.03 -15.86 -0.41
CA GLY A 89 13.79 -15.61 -1.15
C GLY A 89 13.17 -14.25 -0.85
N PRO A 90 11.95 -14.02 -1.35
CA PRO A 90 11.28 -12.74 -1.18
C PRO A 90 11.01 -12.42 0.28
N TYR A 91 11.07 -11.13 0.61
CA TYR A 91 10.70 -10.67 1.94
C TYR A 91 9.18 -10.63 2.13
N CYS A 92 8.44 -10.45 1.04
CA CYS A 92 6.98 -10.34 1.09
C CYS A 92 6.38 -10.72 -0.25
N GLN A 93 5.05 -10.80 -0.27
CA GLN A 93 4.28 -11.11 -1.47
C GLN A 93 3.11 -10.14 -1.57
N VAL A 94 2.49 -10.11 -2.74
CA VAL A 94 1.27 -9.32 -2.93
C VAL A 94 0.22 -9.77 -1.91
N GLY A 95 -0.39 -8.81 -1.24
CA GLY A 95 -1.38 -9.08 -0.21
C GLY A 95 -0.85 -9.02 1.20
N ASP A 96 0.47 -9.01 1.38
CA ASP A 96 1.06 -8.93 2.71
C ASP A 96 1.01 -7.50 3.26
N PHE A 97 0.88 -7.40 4.57
CA PHE A 97 1.11 -6.13 5.27
C PHE A 97 2.58 -6.08 5.65
N VAL A 98 3.24 -5.02 5.26
CA VAL A 98 4.68 -4.86 5.46
C VAL A 98 4.98 -3.64 6.29
N ILE A 99 6.08 -3.72 7.01
CA ILE A 99 6.62 -2.60 7.78
C ILE A 99 7.85 -2.10 7.03
N PHE A 100 7.93 -0.81 6.85
CA PHE A 100 9.02 -0.18 6.11
C PHE A 100 9.41 1.12 6.81
N ARG A 101 10.57 1.64 6.44
CA ARG A 101 11.09 2.84 7.08
C ARG A 101 10.19 4.04 6.80
N ALA A 102 9.89 4.80 7.84
CA ALA A 102 9.16 6.05 7.71
C ALA A 102 9.87 6.99 6.72
N PHE A 103 9.10 7.78 6.02
CA PHE A 103 9.59 8.75 5.03
C PHE A 103 10.30 8.15 3.82
N SER A 104 10.26 6.83 3.67
CA SER A 104 10.90 6.18 2.52
C SER A 104 10.00 6.16 1.30
N GLY A 105 10.62 6.08 0.13
CA GLY A 105 9.93 5.87 -1.12
C GLY A 105 9.28 7.11 -1.71
N THR A 106 8.62 6.91 -2.83
CA THR A 106 7.90 7.95 -3.54
C THR A 106 6.45 7.95 -3.11
N ARG A 107 6.00 9.07 -2.57
CA ARG A 107 4.63 9.23 -2.12
C ARG A 107 3.75 9.71 -3.26
N LEU A 108 2.57 9.12 -3.40
CA LEU A 108 1.62 9.55 -4.42
C LEU A 108 0.20 9.33 -3.92
N LYS A 109 -0.73 10.06 -4.53
CA LYS A 109 -2.15 9.90 -4.27
C LYS A 109 -2.85 9.57 -5.58
N ILE A 110 -3.80 8.65 -5.50
CA ILE A 110 -4.64 8.30 -6.63
C ILE A 110 -6.07 8.33 -6.13
N HIS A 111 -6.87 9.25 -6.67
CA HIS A 111 -8.24 9.46 -6.23
C HIS A 111 -8.34 9.68 -4.71
N GLY A 112 -7.41 10.46 -4.18
CA GLY A 112 -7.41 10.80 -2.76
C GLY A 112 -6.84 9.74 -1.84
N LYS A 113 -6.53 8.55 -2.33
CA LYS A 113 -5.93 7.48 -1.54
C LYS A 113 -4.42 7.51 -1.68
N GLU A 114 -3.74 7.30 -0.57
CA GLU A 114 -2.29 7.35 -0.55
C GLU A 114 -1.64 6.02 -0.88
N PHE A 115 -0.60 6.12 -1.69
CA PHE A 115 0.22 4.98 -2.07
C PHE A 115 1.67 5.37 -1.94
N ARG A 116 2.53 4.37 -1.93
CA ARG A 116 3.96 4.61 -1.89
C ARG A 116 4.67 3.58 -2.76
N LEU A 117 5.66 4.04 -3.50
CA LEU A 117 6.54 3.15 -4.25
C LEU A 117 7.84 3.04 -3.48
N ILE A 118 8.18 1.85 -3.06
CA ILE A 118 9.41 1.60 -2.30
C ILE A 118 10.25 0.54 -3.02
N ASN A 119 11.51 0.48 -2.64
CA ASN A 119 12.38 -0.59 -3.13
C ASN A 119 12.07 -1.88 -2.39
N ASP A 120 12.36 -3.01 -3.03
CA ASP A 120 12.13 -4.32 -2.42
C ASP A 120 12.90 -4.50 -1.11
N ASP A 121 14.10 -3.93 -1.00
CA ASP A 121 14.91 -4.03 0.21
C ASP A 121 14.53 -3.01 1.29
N THR A 122 13.55 -2.16 1.02
CA THR A 122 13.04 -1.22 2.03
C THR A 122 12.11 -1.91 3.02
N VAL A 123 11.54 -3.05 2.65
CA VAL A 123 10.69 -3.82 3.55
C VAL A 123 11.53 -4.39 4.70
N GLU A 124 11.08 -4.13 5.91
CA GLU A 124 11.80 -4.54 7.11
C GLU A 124 11.14 -5.71 7.83
N ALA A 125 9.83 -5.85 7.69
CA ALA A 125 9.09 -6.92 8.34
C ALA A 125 7.75 -7.12 7.65
N VAL A 126 7.16 -8.29 7.89
CA VAL A 126 5.79 -8.60 7.47
C VAL A 126 4.99 -8.83 8.74
N VAL A 127 3.78 -8.27 8.79
CA VAL A 127 2.90 -8.43 9.93
C VAL A 127 1.58 -9.03 9.47
N GLU A 128 1.08 -9.98 10.22
CA GLU A 128 -0.17 -10.65 9.86
C GLU A 128 -1.38 -9.74 10.09
N ASP A 129 -1.40 -9.07 11.22
CA ASP A 129 -2.48 -8.14 11.58
C ASP A 129 -1.86 -6.77 11.84
N PRO A 130 -2.09 -5.80 10.94
CA PRO A 130 -1.45 -4.49 11.07
C PRO A 130 -2.09 -3.58 12.10
N ARG A 131 -3.22 -3.99 12.69
CA ARG A 131 -3.88 -3.16 13.69
C ARG A 131 -2.99 -3.00 14.91
N GLY A 132 -2.86 -1.79 15.37
CA GLY A 132 -2.00 -1.49 16.50
C GLY A 132 -0.57 -1.17 16.14
N VAL A 133 -0.18 -1.28 14.87
CA VAL A 133 1.16 -0.88 14.45
C VAL A 133 1.18 0.63 14.28
N GLU A 134 2.05 1.29 15.00
CA GLU A 134 2.24 2.73 14.86
C GLU A 134 3.72 3.07 14.98
N ARG A 135 4.08 4.18 14.38
CA ARG A 135 5.45 4.66 14.47
C ARG A 135 5.74 5.10 15.91
N ALA A 136 6.85 4.65 16.41
CA ALA A 136 7.28 5.03 17.76
C ALA A 136 7.69 6.50 17.85
#